data_36b2e1e6b00770d0a882e0dc68a7b788
#
_entry.id   36b2e1e6b00770d0a882e0dc68a7b788
#
_cell.length_a   1.000
_cell.length_b   1.000
_cell.length_c   1.000
_cell.angle_alpha   90.00
_cell.angle_beta   90.00
_cell.angle_gamma   90.00
#
_symmetry.space_group_name_H-M   'P 1'
#
loop_
_entity.id
_entity.type
_entity.pdbx_description
1 polymer ?
#
loop_
_entity_poly.entity_id
_entity_poly.type
_entity_poly.pdbx_seq_one_letter_code
_entity_poly.pdbx_strand_id
1 'polypeptide(L)'
;DFESEIGPAYDETTPILANGLLYLCTAHNRIIALDPATGKEAWAFNPHDGLIDTPLKARHCRGVGYWQSENPASVAACEKRVFKGDRIGNVFAVDADTGQACEDFGRGGYLSLSDYEYNGEGLIDLTSPPVILNDLVIIGGGVLDNIRTNAPDGTIRAFDVRSGEERWHFTTIPEHMRDQTGGGDIWPPFTVDVERNWVFVPTGSPSPDPYGGNRLDPIPYANAVLVLDGATGELVWHKQLVHHDVFDYDLPAQPTLIEIRQGDEVVDAVAQVTKMGTVFVFRRDTGEPVFPIEEISVPQTDLPEERTSPTQPWPTKPEPFSGQVITEDDVWGLTFWDRGKCMEEYKGLRYDGIFTPPSIQGSLVYPSTGGGGNW
;
A
#
# COMPACT_ATOMS: atom_id res chain seq x y z
N ASP A 1 20.16 18.84 -8.88
CA ASP A 1 19.95 19.47 -7.57
C ASP A 1 18.52 19.97 -7.52
N PHE A 2 17.66 19.19 -6.86
CA PHE A 2 16.30 19.62 -6.58
C PHE A 2 16.30 20.24 -5.19
N GLU A 3 16.65 21.50 -5.09
CA GLU A 3 16.47 22.26 -3.85
C GLU A 3 14.97 22.36 -3.56
N SER A 4 14.52 21.67 -2.54
CA SER A 4 13.15 21.73 -2.10
C SER A 4 12.95 22.83 -1.09
N GLU A 5 12.25 23.89 -1.44
CA GLU A 5 11.72 24.86 -0.48
C GLU A 5 10.62 24.27 0.44
N ILE A 6 10.27 22.99 0.28
CA ILE A 6 9.00 22.40 0.79
C ILE A 6 9.23 21.27 1.82
N GLY A 7 10.40 21.20 2.43
CA GLY A 7 10.71 20.19 3.46
C GLY A 7 11.30 18.88 2.90
N PRO A 8 11.57 17.88 3.74
CA PRO A 8 12.22 16.66 3.33
C PRO A 8 11.36 15.89 2.32
N ALA A 9 11.94 15.56 1.19
CA ALA A 9 11.37 14.77 0.12
C ALA A 9 12.13 13.45 0.02
N TYR A 10 11.41 12.36 -0.26
CA TYR A 10 11.98 11.02 -0.40
C TYR A 10 11.70 10.51 -1.81
N ASP A 11 12.77 10.24 -2.55
CA ASP A 11 12.67 9.62 -3.87
C ASP A 11 12.67 8.10 -3.70
N GLU A 12 11.47 7.51 -3.77
CA GLU A 12 11.22 6.06 -3.65
C GLU A 12 10.78 5.46 -4.98
N THR A 13 10.95 6.20 -6.07
CA THR A 13 10.37 5.83 -7.36
C THR A 13 11.00 4.58 -7.95
N THR A 14 10.16 3.68 -8.43
CA THR A 14 10.55 2.57 -9.30
C THR A 14 10.28 2.99 -10.74
N PRO A 15 11.33 3.29 -11.55
CA PRO A 15 11.15 3.66 -12.94
C PRO A 15 10.61 2.50 -13.78
N ILE A 16 9.76 2.79 -14.76
CA ILE A 16 9.27 1.81 -15.73
C ILE A 16 9.78 2.10 -17.14
N LEU A 17 10.20 1.07 -17.86
CA LEU A 17 10.58 1.17 -19.27
C LEU A 17 9.37 0.78 -20.13
N ALA A 18 8.83 1.73 -20.86
CA ALA A 18 7.74 1.52 -21.80
C ALA A 18 7.89 2.48 -23.00
N ASN A 19 7.33 2.14 -24.16
CA ASN A 19 7.34 3.02 -25.33
C ASN A 19 8.72 3.59 -25.71
N GLY A 20 9.80 2.89 -25.37
CA GLY A 20 11.18 3.33 -25.63
C GLY A 20 11.70 4.43 -24.70
N LEU A 21 10.96 4.85 -23.70
CA LEU A 21 11.32 5.83 -22.68
C LEU A 21 11.29 5.23 -21.28
N LEU A 22 12.07 5.79 -20.38
CA LEU A 22 12.06 5.47 -18.95
C LEU A 22 11.22 6.52 -18.22
N TYR A 23 10.10 6.10 -17.65
CA TYR A 23 9.20 6.97 -16.91
C TYR A 23 9.42 6.84 -15.42
N LEU A 24 9.45 7.95 -14.73
CA LEU A 24 9.55 8.02 -13.27
C LEU A 24 8.78 9.22 -12.73
N CYS A 25 8.49 9.19 -11.46
CA CYS A 25 7.97 10.36 -10.75
C CYS A 25 8.97 10.89 -9.72
N THR A 26 8.74 12.09 -9.25
CA THR A 26 9.51 12.68 -8.16
C THR A 26 8.65 12.93 -6.94
N ALA A 27 9.29 13.09 -5.79
CA ALA A 27 8.63 13.49 -4.55
C ALA A 27 7.90 14.85 -4.65
N HIS A 28 8.19 15.64 -5.66
CA HIS A 28 7.51 16.91 -5.99
C HIS A 28 6.38 16.75 -7.00
N ASN A 29 5.86 15.55 -7.19
CA ASN A 29 4.76 15.20 -8.10
C ASN A 29 5.01 15.43 -9.59
N ARG A 30 6.25 15.63 -10.02
CA ARG A 30 6.58 15.66 -11.44
C ARG A 30 6.59 14.24 -12.01
N ILE A 31 6.22 14.14 -13.30
CA ILE A 31 6.49 12.94 -14.11
C ILE A 31 7.63 13.31 -15.05
N ILE A 32 8.62 12.44 -15.15
CA ILE A 32 9.78 12.65 -16.01
C ILE A 32 9.94 11.47 -16.95
N ALA A 33 10.13 11.73 -18.23
CA ALA A 33 10.52 10.74 -19.22
C ALA A 33 11.96 10.94 -19.65
N LEU A 34 12.73 9.87 -19.60
CA LEU A 34 14.15 9.89 -19.98
C LEU A 34 14.41 8.95 -21.15
N ASP A 35 15.38 9.32 -21.98
CA ASP A 35 16.01 8.38 -22.90
C ASP A 35 16.81 7.34 -22.10
N PRO A 36 16.49 6.03 -22.20
CA PRO A 36 17.11 5.02 -21.36
C PRO A 36 18.60 4.77 -21.67
N ALA A 37 19.07 5.14 -22.84
CA ALA A 37 20.46 4.95 -23.23
C ALA A 37 21.38 6.09 -22.78
N THR A 38 20.84 7.30 -22.70
CA THR A 38 21.64 8.52 -22.40
C THR A 38 21.30 9.16 -21.07
N GLY A 39 20.14 8.84 -20.48
CA GLY A 39 19.61 9.49 -19.30
C GLY A 39 19.14 10.94 -19.54
N LYS A 40 19.07 11.39 -20.81
CA LYS A 40 18.58 12.73 -21.12
C LYS A 40 17.07 12.80 -20.95
N GLU A 41 16.60 13.90 -20.37
CA GLU A 41 15.18 14.22 -20.29
C GLU A 41 14.60 14.40 -21.70
N ALA A 42 13.58 13.61 -22.01
CA ALA A 42 12.78 13.77 -23.23
C ALA A 42 11.68 14.81 -22.98
N TRP A 43 11.01 14.70 -21.85
CA TRP A 43 10.01 15.66 -21.37
C TRP A 43 9.82 15.53 -19.86
N ALA A 44 9.24 16.57 -19.25
CA ALA A 44 8.78 16.56 -17.87
C ALA A 44 7.41 17.22 -17.78
N PHE A 45 6.54 16.63 -16.96
CA PHE A 45 5.24 17.19 -16.60
C PHE A 45 5.26 17.62 -15.14
N ASN A 46 4.76 18.83 -14.87
CA ASN A 46 4.55 19.34 -13.54
C ASN A 46 3.09 19.82 -13.42
N PRO A 47 2.27 19.19 -12.57
CA PRO A 47 0.86 19.55 -12.44
C PRO A 47 0.63 20.99 -11.96
N HIS A 48 1.63 21.63 -11.32
CA HIS A 48 1.57 23.02 -10.88
C HIS A 48 1.83 24.04 -11.99
N ASP A 49 2.20 23.61 -13.19
CA ASP A 49 2.39 24.51 -14.33
C ASP A 49 1.04 24.83 -15.01
N GLY A 50 0.03 25.18 -14.18
CA GLY A 50 -1.25 25.71 -14.64
C GLY A 50 -2.42 24.69 -14.62
N LEU A 51 -2.22 23.45 -14.17
CA LEU A 51 -3.31 22.47 -14.06
C LEU A 51 -3.96 22.51 -12.68
N ILE A 52 -3.19 22.63 -11.61
CA ILE A 52 -3.69 22.75 -10.23
C ILE A 52 -2.97 23.86 -9.47
N ASP A 53 -3.72 24.60 -8.65
CA ASP A 53 -3.22 25.73 -7.85
C ASP A 53 -2.89 25.38 -6.40
N THR A 54 -3.15 24.14 -5.98
CA THR A 54 -2.97 23.74 -4.58
C THR A 54 -1.48 23.55 -4.27
N PRO A 55 -0.93 24.21 -3.24
CA PRO A 55 0.46 24.00 -2.84
C PRO A 55 0.68 22.56 -2.41
N LEU A 56 1.58 21.85 -3.06
CA LEU A 56 1.93 20.50 -2.71
C LEU A 56 2.99 20.46 -1.61
N LYS A 57 2.76 19.62 -0.63
CA LYS A 57 3.82 19.16 0.27
C LYS A 57 4.47 17.94 -0.37
N ALA A 58 5.72 18.08 -0.78
CA ALA A 58 6.51 16.96 -1.27
C ALA A 58 6.62 15.87 -0.21
N ARG A 59 6.50 14.59 -0.59
CA ARG A 59 6.85 13.44 0.27
C ARG A 59 7.35 12.25 -0.52
N HIS A 60 6.46 11.39 -0.98
CA HIS A 60 6.79 10.10 -1.57
C HIS A 60 6.16 10.00 -2.95
N CYS A 61 6.87 9.43 -3.90
CA CYS A 61 6.30 8.89 -5.10
C CYS A 61 6.97 7.57 -5.42
N ARG A 62 6.21 6.47 -5.48
CA ARG A 62 6.76 5.13 -5.69
C ARG A 62 6.77 4.70 -7.15
N GLY A 63 6.07 5.41 -8.02
CA GLY A 63 6.09 5.11 -9.46
C GLY A 63 4.91 5.68 -10.23
N VAL A 64 4.82 5.24 -11.47
CA VAL A 64 3.78 5.63 -12.42
C VAL A 64 3.16 4.42 -13.08
N GLY A 65 1.92 4.52 -13.57
CA GLY A 65 1.27 3.52 -14.41
C GLY A 65 1.43 3.88 -15.89
N TYR A 66 1.53 2.88 -16.77
CA TYR A 66 1.57 3.08 -18.21
C TYR A 66 0.46 2.29 -18.90
N TRP A 67 -0.28 2.95 -19.77
CA TRP A 67 -1.29 2.36 -20.63
C TRP A 67 -1.03 2.69 -22.10
N GLN A 68 -1.38 1.77 -22.96
CA GLN A 68 -1.35 1.98 -24.43
C GLN A 68 -2.59 1.37 -25.06
N SER A 69 -3.18 2.10 -26.00
CA SER A 69 -4.27 1.63 -26.84
C SER A 69 -3.90 0.34 -27.59
N GLU A 70 -4.87 -0.53 -27.78
CA GLU A 70 -4.72 -1.74 -28.61
C GLU A 70 -4.44 -1.42 -30.08
N ASN A 71 -4.68 -0.19 -30.53
CA ASN A 71 -4.34 0.24 -31.89
C ASN A 71 -2.97 0.93 -31.95
N PRO A 72 -1.86 0.18 -32.12
CA PRO A 72 -0.51 0.74 -32.09
C PRO A 72 -0.21 1.63 -33.30
N ALA A 73 -1.04 1.63 -34.34
CA ALA A 73 -0.92 2.47 -35.51
C ALA A 73 -1.56 3.87 -35.30
N SER A 74 -2.27 4.08 -34.21
CA SER A 74 -2.80 5.40 -33.87
C SER A 74 -1.68 6.36 -33.50
N VAL A 75 -1.63 7.48 -34.15
CA VAL A 75 -0.73 8.62 -33.86
C VAL A 75 -1.50 9.77 -33.18
N ALA A 76 -2.73 9.52 -32.79
CA ALA A 76 -3.51 10.50 -32.07
C ALA A 76 -2.91 10.74 -30.65
N ALA A 77 -3.05 11.96 -30.16
CA ALA A 77 -2.64 12.29 -28.81
C ALA A 77 -3.34 11.41 -27.77
N CYS A 78 -2.62 11.06 -26.70
CA CYS A 78 -3.15 10.26 -25.59
C CYS A 78 -3.61 8.83 -25.92
N GLU A 79 -3.16 8.26 -27.02
CA GLU A 79 -3.28 6.82 -27.28
C GLU A 79 -2.26 5.99 -26.48
N LYS A 80 -1.33 6.67 -25.84
CA LYS A 80 -0.42 6.13 -24.81
C LYS A 80 -0.42 7.10 -23.65
N ARG A 81 -0.61 6.61 -22.44
CA ARG A 81 -0.77 7.44 -21.25
C ARG A 81 0.14 7.00 -20.12
N VAL A 82 0.65 7.99 -19.38
CA VAL A 82 1.29 7.78 -18.08
C VAL A 82 0.38 8.35 -17.00
N PHE A 83 0.11 7.53 -15.99
CA PHE A 83 -0.74 7.91 -14.85
C PHE A 83 0.07 8.07 -13.58
N LYS A 84 -0.29 9.05 -12.75
CA LYS A 84 0.31 9.30 -11.44
C LYS A 84 -0.71 9.85 -10.46
N GLY A 85 -0.65 9.36 -9.21
CA GLY A 85 -1.39 9.92 -8.08
C GLY A 85 -0.59 10.98 -7.32
N ASP A 86 -1.27 11.84 -6.55
CA ASP A 86 -0.64 12.78 -5.61
C ASP A 86 -1.17 12.63 -4.18
N ARG A 87 -0.59 13.41 -3.26
CA ARG A 87 -0.90 13.36 -1.82
C ARG A 87 -2.25 13.92 -1.41
N ILE A 88 -2.95 14.56 -2.31
CA ILE A 88 -4.27 15.15 -2.04
C ILE A 88 -5.35 14.47 -2.87
N GLY A 89 -5.03 13.28 -3.40
CA GLY A 89 -5.99 12.43 -4.09
C GLY A 89 -6.25 12.79 -5.54
N ASN A 90 -5.39 13.56 -6.20
CA ASN A 90 -5.51 13.76 -7.64
C ASN A 90 -4.83 12.62 -8.40
N VAL A 91 -5.41 12.23 -9.52
CA VAL A 91 -4.82 11.29 -10.49
C VAL A 91 -4.67 12.01 -11.82
N PHE A 92 -3.44 12.10 -12.30
CA PHE A 92 -3.09 12.76 -13.57
C PHE A 92 -2.94 11.72 -14.67
N ALA A 93 -3.36 12.09 -15.89
CA ALA A 93 -3.11 11.34 -17.10
C ALA A 93 -2.38 12.25 -18.11
N VAL A 94 -1.20 11.82 -18.54
CA VAL A 94 -0.40 12.56 -19.51
C VAL A 94 -0.07 11.69 -20.72
N ASP A 95 0.03 12.32 -21.88
CA ASP A 95 0.46 11.68 -23.10
C ASP A 95 1.92 11.20 -22.96
N ALA A 96 2.15 9.93 -23.19
CA ALA A 96 3.44 9.30 -22.95
C ALA A 96 4.53 9.74 -23.94
N ASP A 97 4.16 10.20 -25.12
CA ASP A 97 5.11 10.68 -26.12
C ASP A 97 5.53 12.14 -25.88
N THR A 98 4.64 12.97 -25.33
CA THR A 98 4.83 14.43 -25.25
C THR A 98 4.85 15.03 -23.86
N GLY A 99 4.33 14.31 -22.85
CA GLY A 99 4.15 14.84 -21.49
C GLY A 99 3.03 15.87 -21.34
N GLN A 100 2.18 16.07 -22.36
CA GLN A 100 1.03 16.96 -22.28
C GLN A 100 -0.11 16.27 -21.52
N ALA A 101 -0.90 17.05 -20.77
CA ALA A 101 -2.10 16.52 -20.11
C ALA A 101 -3.10 15.96 -21.14
N CYS A 102 -3.70 14.83 -20.83
CA CYS A 102 -4.75 14.21 -21.67
C CYS A 102 -6.10 14.86 -21.35
N GLU A 103 -6.47 15.87 -22.13
CA GLU A 103 -7.66 16.72 -21.88
C GLU A 103 -8.98 15.96 -21.80
N ASP A 104 -9.05 14.77 -22.37
CA ASP A 104 -10.23 13.87 -22.33
C ASP A 104 -10.36 13.11 -20.99
N PHE A 105 -9.33 13.14 -20.13
CA PHE A 105 -9.35 12.47 -18.82
C PHE A 105 -9.84 13.42 -17.73
N GLY A 106 -11.00 13.10 -17.15
CA GLY A 106 -11.58 13.84 -16.03
C GLY A 106 -11.77 15.34 -16.31
N ARG A 107 -11.08 16.17 -15.55
CA ARG A 107 -11.11 17.64 -15.65
C ARG A 107 -9.93 18.17 -16.44
N GLY A 108 -9.81 17.80 -17.71
CA GLY A 108 -8.74 18.30 -18.57
C GLY A 108 -7.36 17.73 -18.26
N GLY A 109 -7.28 16.45 -17.93
CA GLY A 109 -6.05 15.71 -17.67
C GLY A 109 -5.87 15.20 -16.24
N TYR A 110 -6.86 15.44 -15.36
CA TYR A 110 -6.86 14.87 -14.01
C TYR A 110 -8.27 14.63 -13.47
N LEU A 111 -8.38 13.72 -12.50
CA LEU A 111 -9.53 13.57 -11.62
C LEU A 111 -9.09 13.79 -10.16
N SER A 112 -10.03 14.13 -9.28
CA SER A 112 -9.76 14.28 -7.85
C SER A 112 -10.64 13.33 -7.04
N LEU A 113 -10.03 12.56 -6.14
CA LEU A 113 -10.77 11.67 -5.24
C LEU A 113 -11.63 12.45 -4.24
N SER A 114 -11.36 13.75 -4.03
CA SER A 114 -12.25 14.59 -3.21
C SER A 114 -13.64 14.79 -3.80
N ASP A 115 -13.86 14.42 -5.06
CA ASP A 115 -15.19 14.47 -5.70
C ASP A 115 -16.04 13.23 -5.40
N TYR A 116 -15.44 12.20 -4.77
CA TYR A 116 -16.08 10.94 -4.45
C TYR A 116 -16.37 10.85 -2.95
N GLU A 117 -17.43 10.13 -2.62
CA GLU A 117 -17.79 9.92 -1.22
C GLU A 117 -16.82 8.93 -0.56
N TYR A 118 -16.32 9.32 0.60
CA TYR A 118 -15.61 8.48 1.56
C TYR A 118 -16.27 8.65 2.91
N ASN A 119 -16.36 7.59 3.69
CA ASN A 119 -16.69 7.72 5.09
C ASN A 119 -15.46 8.26 5.84
N GLY A 120 -15.68 9.08 6.88
CA GLY A 120 -14.62 9.68 7.68
C GLY A 120 -14.07 11.00 7.16
N GLU A 121 -13.04 11.48 7.82
CA GLU A 121 -12.42 12.78 7.56
C GLU A 121 -10.93 12.66 7.29
N GLY A 122 -10.45 13.31 6.25
CA GLY A 122 -9.03 13.35 5.92
C GLY A 122 -8.75 13.38 4.43
N LEU A 123 -7.48 13.30 4.12
CA LEU A 123 -6.98 13.23 2.75
C LEU A 123 -6.68 11.78 2.37
N ILE A 124 -6.82 11.47 1.10
CA ILE A 124 -6.35 10.23 0.50
C ILE A 124 -5.00 10.51 -0.15
N ASP A 125 -3.96 9.86 0.32
CA ASP A 125 -2.57 10.02 -0.15
C ASP A 125 -2.24 8.92 -1.18
N LEU A 126 -2.06 9.29 -2.45
CA LEU A 126 -1.76 8.36 -3.54
C LEU A 126 -0.25 8.23 -3.74
N THR A 127 0.42 7.52 -2.86
CA THR A 127 1.88 7.32 -2.90
C THR A 127 2.31 6.20 -3.83
N SER A 128 1.49 5.16 -3.98
CA SER A 128 1.78 4.01 -4.84
C SER A 128 1.41 4.27 -6.31
N PRO A 129 2.10 3.60 -7.25
CA PRO A 129 1.80 3.76 -8.66
C PRO A 129 0.37 3.27 -8.96
N PRO A 130 -0.39 4.01 -9.80
CA PRO A 130 -1.61 3.48 -10.38
C PRO A 130 -1.33 2.19 -11.17
N VAL A 131 -2.20 1.20 -11.05
CA VAL A 131 -2.06 -0.08 -11.76
C VAL A 131 -3.00 -0.12 -12.95
N ILE A 132 -2.52 -0.64 -14.06
CA ILE A 132 -3.30 -0.75 -15.30
C ILE A 132 -3.74 -2.18 -15.51
N LEU A 133 -5.04 -2.36 -15.74
CA LEU A 133 -5.63 -3.63 -16.16
C LEU A 133 -6.61 -3.39 -17.31
N ASN A 134 -6.26 -3.84 -18.50
CA ASN A 134 -6.99 -3.54 -19.74
C ASN A 134 -7.15 -2.01 -19.93
N ASP A 135 -8.38 -1.52 -20.09
CA ASP A 135 -8.70 -0.09 -20.21
C ASP A 135 -9.09 0.56 -18.86
N LEU A 136 -8.59 0.02 -17.76
CA LEU A 136 -8.79 0.56 -16.41
C LEU A 136 -7.49 1.04 -15.79
N VAL A 137 -7.54 2.22 -15.19
CA VAL A 137 -6.57 2.69 -14.21
C VAL A 137 -7.13 2.46 -12.81
N ILE A 138 -6.45 1.65 -12.02
CA ILE A 138 -6.88 1.23 -10.69
C ILE A 138 -5.97 1.87 -9.66
N ILE A 139 -6.57 2.45 -8.63
CA ILE A 139 -5.86 3.19 -7.58
C ILE A 139 -6.38 2.80 -6.20
N GLY A 140 -5.48 2.79 -5.26
CA GLY A 140 -5.74 2.80 -3.83
C GLY A 140 -5.00 3.97 -3.21
N GLY A 141 -5.25 4.28 -1.95
CA GLY A 141 -4.56 5.37 -1.27
C GLY A 141 -4.40 5.12 0.21
N GLY A 142 -3.39 5.76 0.78
CA GLY A 142 -3.14 5.82 2.21
C GLY A 142 -4.03 6.87 2.88
N VAL A 143 -4.35 6.62 4.14
CA VAL A 143 -5.04 7.59 4.99
C VAL A 143 -4.21 7.86 6.24
N LEU A 144 -4.57 8.87 7.01
CA LEU A 144 -3.91 9.16 8.27
C LEU A 144 -4.58 8.37 9.40
N ASP A 145 -4.27 7.09 9.48
CA ASP A 145 -4.92 6.06 10.28
C ASP A 145 -4.43 5.95 11.74
N ASN A 146 -3.28 6.54 12.07
CA ASN A 146 -2.69 6.45 13.41
C ASN A 146 -3.12 7.56 14.39
N ILE A 147 -4.02 8.48 13.99
CA ILE A 147 -4.35 9.69 14.78
C ILE A 147 -5.79 9.67 15.29
N ARG A 148 -6.74 9.16 14.49
CA ARG A 148 -8.18 9.29 14.77
C ARG A 148 -8.98 8.08 14.36
N THR A 149 -10.12 7.86 14.99
CA THR A 149 -11.04 6.78 14.67
C THR A 149 -11.82 7.01 13.38
N ASN A 150 -12.14 8.26 13.05
CA ASN A 150 -12.91 8.64 11.88
C ASN A 150 -12.04 9.01 10.65
N ALA A 151 -10.94 8.28 10.45
CA ALA A 151 -10.16 8.37 9.21
C ALA A 151 -11.02 7.91 8.01
N PRO A 152 -10.69 8.32 6.78
CA PRO A 152 -11.38 7.79 5.61
C PRO A 152 -11.28 6.27 5.51
N ASP A 153 -12.30 5.63 4.96
CA ASP A 153 -12.27 4.19 4.66
C ASP A 153 -11.21 3.89 3.59
N GLY A 154 -10.50 2.79 3.74
CA GLY A 154 -9.69 2.23 2.67
C GLY A 154 -10.58 1.85 1.49
N THR A 155 -10.37 2.50 0.35
CA THR A 155 -11.16 2.26 -0.86
C THR A 155 -10.26 2.15 -2.07
N ILE A 156 -10.39 1.05 -2.81
CA ILE A 156 -9.81 0.88 -4.15
C ILE A 156 -10.84 1.27 -5.19
N ARG A 157 -10.41 2.01 -6.21
CA ARG A 157 -11.29 2.50 -7.29
C ARG A 157 -10.66 2.22 -8.65
N ALA A 158 -11.50 1.88 -9.61
CA ALA A 158 -11.10 1.72 -11.01
C ALA A 158 -11.82 2.76 -11.87
N PHE A 159 -11.04 3.38 -12.73
CA PHE A 159 -11.51 4.41 -13.66
C PHE A 159 -11.15 4.00 -15.08
N ASP A 160 -11.99 4.40 -16.02
CA ASP A 160 -11.69 4.29 -17.44
C ASP A 160 -10.43 5.12 -17.79
N VAL A 161 -9.46 4.52 -18.46
CA VAL A 161 -8.17 5.15 -18.77
C VAL A 161 -8.29 6.36 -19.69
N ARG A 162 -9.38 6.50 -20.47
CA ARG A 162 -9.59 7.61 -21.40
C ARG A 162 -10.40 8.72 -20.74
N SER A 163 -11.59 8.39 -20.24
CA SER A 163 -12.53 9.40 -19.72
C SER A 163 -12.30 9.77 -18.25
N GLY A 164 -11.66 8.90 -17.45
CA GLY A 164 -11.60 9.07 -16.00
C GLY A 164 -12.94 8.79 -15.30
N GLU A 165 -13.91 8.17 -16.00
CA GLU A 165 -15.19 7.77 -15.41
C GLU A 165 -14.99 6.57 -14.48
N GLU A 166 -15.53 6.63 -13.25
CA GLU A 166 -15.48 5.51 -12.33
C GLU A 166 -16.27 4.31 -12.88
N ARG A 167 -15.65 3.14 -12.86
CA ARG A 167 -16.26 1.88 -13.28
C ARG A 167 -16.74 1.06 -12.11
N TRP A 168 -15.93 0.98 -11.06
CA TRP A 168 -16.24 0.30 -9.80
C TRP A 168 -15.38 0.80 -8.65
N HIS A 169 -15.81 0.51 -7.42
CA HIS A 169 -14.99 0.64 -6.23
C HIS A 169 -15.28 -0.50 -5.24
N PHE A 170 -14.32 -0.75 -4.34
CA PHE A 170 -14.44 -1.68 -3.22
C PHE A 170 -13.92 -1.02 -1.97
N THR A 171 -14.66 -1.12 -0.85
CA THR A 171 -14.31 -0.52 0.44
C THR A 171 -13.99 -1.60 1.48
N THR A 172 -12.90 -1.43 2.22
CA THR A 172 -12.38 -2.41 3.18
C THR A 172 -13.10 -2.41 4.51
N ILE A 173 -13.67 -1.29 4.92
CA ILE A 173 -14.41 -1.17 6.18
C ILE A 173 -15.87 -1.55 5.95
N PRO A 174 -16.39 -2.59 6.64
CA PRO A 174 -17.81 -2.95 6.54
C PRO A 174 -18.73 -1.80 6.96
N GLU A 175 -19.87 -1.66 6.28
CA GLU A 175 -20.80 -0.55 6.49
C GLU A 175 -21.20 -0.35 7.97
N HIS A 176 -21.44 -1.45 8.70
CA HIS A 176 -21.84 -1.40 10.11
C HIS A 176 -20.70 -0.98 11.06
N MET A 177 -19.45 -0.90 10.58
CA MET A 177 -18.28 -0.48 11.36
C MET A 177 -17.87 0.97 11.10
N ARG A 178 -18.42 1.61 10.06
CA ARG A 178 -17.98 2.94 9.59
C ARG A 178 -18.13 4.06 10.61
N ASP A 179 -19.04 3.93 11.55
CA ASP A 179 -19.19 4.89 12.67
C ASP A 179 -18.15 4.68 13.77
N GLN A 180 -17.42 3.56 13.73
CA GLN A 180 -16.47 3.15 14.77
C GLN A 180 -15.03 3.33 14.33
N THR A 181 -14.73 3.14 13.04
CA THR A 181 -13.39 3.13 12.49
C THR A 181 -13.37 3.48 11.01
N GLY A 182 -12.21 3.93 10.53
CA GLY A 182 -11.81 3.98 9.13
C GLY A 182 -10.54 3.18 8.92
N GLY A 183 -9.65 3.62 8.04
CA GLY A 183 -8.41 2.90 7.72
C GLY A 183 -8.66 1.63 6.91
N GLY A 184 -7.85 0.60 7.11
CA GLY A 184 -7.82 -0.55 6.21
C GLY A 184 -7.42 -0.14 4.80
N ASP A 185 -6.57 0.86 4.72
CA ASP A 185 -6.22 1.60 3.52
C ASP A 185 -5.37 0.79 2.52
N ILE A 186 -5.23 1.31 1.31
CA ILE A 186 -4.54 0.63 0.21
C ILE A 186 -3.38 1.52 -0.25
N TRP A 187 -2.47 1.81 0.68
CA TRP A 187 -1.27 2.57 0.39
C TRP A 187 -0.15 1.77 -0.28
N PRO A 188 -0.05 0.41 -0.07
CA PRO A 188 0.98 -0.36 -0.72
C PRO A 188 0.68 -0.56 -2.21
N PRO A 189 1.69 -0.86 -3.03
CA PRO A 189 1.45 -1.26 -4.42
C PRO A 189 0.68 -2.57 -4.48
N PHE A 190 -0.14 -2.74 -5.49
CA PHE A 190 -0.89 -3.97 -5.76
C PHE A 190 -0.58 -4.54 -7.13
N THR A 191 -1.01 -5.75 -7.40
CA THR A 191 -0.63 -6.53 -8.58
C THR A 191 -1.87 -6.95 -9.37
N VAL A 192 -1.72 -7.09 -10.68
CA VAL A 192 -2.77 -7.63 -11.56
C VAL A 192 -2.34 -8.95 -12.19
N ASP A 193 -3.28 -9.86 -12.28
CA ASP A 193 -3.20 -11.07 -13.12
C ASP A 193 -4.03 -10.81 -14.38
N VAL A 194 -3.36 -10.47 -15.46
CA VAL A 194 -4.02 -10.11 -16.73
C VAL A 194 -4.78 -11.29 -17.31
N GLU A 195 -4.27 -12.51 -17.16
CA GLU A 195 -4.90 -13.73 -17.71
C GLU A 195 -6.22 -14.05 -17.02
N ARG A 196 -6.28 -13.86 -15.69
CA ARG A 196 -7.49 -14.09 -14.89
C ARG A 196 -8.36 -12.86 -14.79
N ASN A 197 -7.87 -11.70 -15.23
CA ASN A 197 -8.49 -10.39 -15.04
C ASN A 197 -8.73 -10.09 -13.54
N TRP A 198 -7.73 -10.35 -12.69
CA TRP A 198 -7.83 -10.16 -11.23
C TRP A 198 -6.85 -9.13 -10.71
N VAL A 199 -7.26 -8.49 -9.61
CA VAL A 199 -6.45 -7.51 -8.87
C VAL A 199 -6.15 -8.06 -7.49
N PHE A 200 -4.87 -8.16 -7.13
CA PHE A 200 -4.39 -8.61 -5.82
C PHE A 200 -4.00 -7.39 -4.98
N VAL A 201 -4.75 -7.13 -3.93
CA VAL A 201 -4.71 -5.89 -3.15
C VAL A 201 -4.28 -6.19 -1.71
N PRO A 202 -3.13 -5.69 -1.26
CA PRO A 202 -2.76 -5.73 0.15
C PRO A 202 -3.39 -4.54 0.87
N THR A 203 -3.87 -4.75 2.09
CA THR A 203 -4.52 -3.71 2.89
C THR A 203 -3.81 -3.42 4.20
N GLY A 204 -3.95 -2.20 4.67
CA GLY A 204 -3.42 -1.70 5.92
C GLY A 204 -4.32 -1.97 7.12
N SER A 205 -3.93 -1.38 8.24
CA SER A 205 -4.58 -1.51 9.53
C SER A 205 -5.85 -0.65 9.63
N PRO A 206 -6.85 -1.07 10.44
CA PRO A 206 -7.98 -0.20 10.76
C PRO A 206 -7.56 0.91 11.72
N SER A 207 -8.22 2.07 11.64
CA SER A 207 -7.90 3.27 12.40
C SER A 207 -8.54 3.31 13.80
N PRO A 208 -7.82 3.75 14.85
CA PRO A 208 -6.39 4.04 14.88
C PRO A 208 -5.56 2.77 15.07
N ASP A 209 -4.38 2.71 14.45
CA ASP A 209 -3.52 1.52 14.42
C ASP A 209 -3.17 0.94 15.80
N PRO A 210 -2.71 1.77 16.78
CA PRO A 210 -2.23 1.24 18.06
C PRO A 210 -3.33 1.02 19.10
N TYR A 211 -4.61 1.15 18.74
CA TYR A 211 -5.73 0.97 19.65
C TYR A 211 -7.00 0.53 18.93
N GLY A 212 -7.55 -0.59 19.33
CA GLY A 212 -8.73 -1.21 18.73
C GLY A 212 -9.97 -1.29 19.63
N GLY A 213 -9.94 -0.67 20.84
CA GLY A 213 -11.08 -0.72 21.78
C GLY A 213 -12.38 -0.08 21.25
N ASN A 214 -12.30 0.75 20.21
CA ASN A 214 -13.45 1.29 19.49
C ASN A 214 -14.01 0.37 18.39
N ARG A 215 -13.30 -0.70 18.01
CA ARG A 215 -13.60 -1.57 16.86
C ARG A 215 -13.46 -3.07 17.19
N LEU A 216 -14.14 -3.53 18.21
CA LEU A 216 -14.00 -4.90 18.72
C LEU A 216 -14.58 -5.98 17.79
N ASP A 217 -15.44 -5.61 16.84
CA ASP A 217 -15.97 -6.52 15.84
C ASP A 217 -14.94 -6.80 14.73
N PRO A 218 -14.96 -7.97 14.07
CA PRO A 218 -14.03 -8.30 13.02
C PRO A 218 -14.12 -7.37 11.81
N ILE A 219 -12.96 -6.93 11.30
CA ILE A 219 -12.82 -6.18 10.05
C ILE A 219 -12.04 -7.03 9.05
N PRO A 220 -12.72 -7.91 8.32
CA PRO A 220 -12.07 -9.02 7.58
C PRO A 220 -11.22 -8.57 6.39
N TYR A 221 -11.42 -7.34 5.92
CA TYR A 221 -10.72 -6.80 4.75
C TYR A 221 -9.56 -5.85 5.11
N ALA A 222 -9.31 -5.63 6.39
CA ALA A 222 -8.11 -4.95 6.86
C ALA A 222 -7.00 -5.96 7.18
N ASN A 223 -5.74 -5.56 7.05
CA ASN A 223 -4.55 -6.42 7.19
C ASN A 223 -4.71 -7.74 6.39
N ALA A 224 -5.19 -7.62 5.16
CA ALA A 224 -5.62 -8.75 4.35
C ALA A 224 -5.07 -8.66 2.91
N VAL A 225 -4.91 -9.80 2.27
CA VAL A 225 -4.84 -9.88 0.82
C VAL A 225 -6.24 -10.04 0.28
N LEU A 226 -6.69 -9.12 -0.54
CA LEU A 226 -7.96 -9.19 -1.27
C LEU A 226 -7.67 -9.54 -2.72
N VAL A 227 -8.52 -10.34 -3.33
CA VAL A 227 -8.52 -10.56 -4.77
C VAL A 227 -9.86 -10.14 -5.33
N LEU A 228 -9.82 -9.17 -6.23
CA LEU A 228 -11.01 -8.59 -6.84
C LEU A 228 -11.05 -8.94 -8.33
N ASP A 229 -12.25 -9.15 -8.86
CA ASP A 229 -12.47 -9.19 -10.30
C ASP A 229 -12.19 -7.82 -10.91
N GLY A 230 -11.32 -7.77 -11.91
CA GLY A 230 -10.86 -6.52 -12.50
C GLY A 230 -11.93 -5.77 -13.29
N ALA A 231 -12.97 -6.45 -13.77
CA ALA A 231 -14.04 -5.80 -14.53
C ALA A 231 -15.14 -5.21 -13.64
N THR A 232 -15.40 -5.84 -12.48
CA THR A 232 -16.55 -5.52 -11.63
C THR A 232 -16.19 -5.00 -10.25
N GLY A 233 -14.96 -5.23 -9.76
CA GLY A 233 -14.55 -4.96 -8.40
C GLY A 233 -15.13 -5.93 -7.37
N GLU A 234 -15.83 -6.97 -7.78
CA GLU A 234 -16.38 -7.98 -6.89
C GLU A 234 -15.27 -8.82 -6.24
N LEU A 235 -15.45 -9.14 -4.96
CA LEU A 235 -14.50 -9.94 -4.20
C LEU A 235 -14.51 -11.40 -4.68
N VAL A 236 -13.36 -11.90 -5.13
CA VAL A 236 -13.15 -13.31 -5.50
C VAL A 236 -12.80 -14.13 -4.26
N TRP A 237 -11.78 -13.71 -3.52
CA TRP A 237 -11.40 -14.26 -2.22
C TRP A 237 -10.59 -13.25 -1.42
N HIS A 238 -10.46 -13.49 -0.11
CA HIS A 238 -9.56 -12.73 0.77
C HIS A 238 -8.94 -13.62 1.84
N LYS A 239 -7.82 -13.16 2.39
CA LYS A 239 -7.16 -13.76 3.57
C LYS A 239 -6.65 -12.67 4.47
N GLN A 240 -7.18 -12.62 5.69
CA GLN A 240 -6.66 -11.73 6.74
C GLN A 240 -5.40 -12.36 7.34
N LEU A 241 -4.34 -11.56 7.49
CA LEU A 241 -3.03 -11.99 7.95
C LEU A 241 -2.68 -11.47 9.35
N VAL A 242 -3.45 -10.52 9.87
CA VAL A 242 -3.38 -10.07 11.26
C VAL A 242 -4.80 -9.88 11.78
N HIS A 243 -5.14 -10.59 12.85
CA HIS A 243 -6.44 -10.46 13.51
C HIS A 243 -6.41 -9.29 14.48
N HIS A 244 -7.43 -8.41 14.43
CA HIS A 244 -7.59 -7.27 15.33
C HIS A 244 -6.26 -6.55 15.56
N ASP A 245 -5.72 -5.99 14.48
CA ASP A 245 -4.40 -5.36 14.51
C ASP A 245 -4.36 -4.14 15.43
N VAL A 246 -3.40 -4.15 16.36
CA VAL A 246 -3.04 -3.06 17.28
C VAL A 246 -1.52 -2.85 17.28
N PHE A 247 -0.84 -3.35 16.24
CA PHE A 247 0.60 -3.38 16.11
C PHE A 247 1.10 -2.51 14.95
N ASP A 248 0.18 -2.02 14.11
CA ASP A 248 0.49 -1.40 12.82
C ASP A 248 1.21 -2.39 11.88
N TYR A 249 0.66 -3.61 11.78
CA TYR A 249 1.21 -4.69 10.95
C TYR A 249 0.51 -4.80 9.60
N ASP A 250 0.52 -3.69 8.86
CA ASP A 250 0.08 -3.64 7.48
C ASP A 250 0.73 -4.70 6.60
N LEU A 251 0.14 -4.93 5.43
CA LEU A 251 0.76 -5.66 4.34
C LEU A 251 1.47 -4.67 3.40
N PRO A 252 2.74 -4.31 3.67
CA PRO A 252 3.36 -3.12 3.10
C PRO A 252 3.91 -3.31 1.69
N ALA A 253 3.93 -4.54 1.20
CA ALA A 253 4.61 -4.90 -0.04
C ALA A 253 3.63 -5.38 -1.10
N GLN A 254 3.99 -5.14 -2.36
CA GLN A 254 3.25 -5.63 -3.52
C GLN A 254 3.12 -7.16 -3.49
N PRO A 255 1.91 -7.74 -3.59
CA PRO A 255 1.72 -9.17 -3.76
C PRO A 255 2.46 -9.66 -5.00
N THR A 256 3.29 -10.68 -4.86
CA THR A 256 4.11 -11.19 -5.97
C THR A 256 3.53 -12.47 -6.52
N LEU A 257 3.15 -12.46 -7.81
CA LEU A 257 2.68 -13.65 -8.52
C LEU A 257 3.88 -14.55 -8.83
N ILE A 258 3.80 -15.80 -8.41
CA ILE A 258 4.87 -16.79 -8.55
C ILE A 258 4.32 -18.15 -8.95
N GLU A 259 5.20 -19.02 -9.39
CA GLU A 259 4.96 -20.46 -9.56
C GLU A 259 5.77 -21.24 -8.55
N ILE A 260 5.15 -22.19 -7.88
CA ILE A 260 5.82 -23.05 -6.89
C ILE A 260 5.71 -24.50 -7.35
N ARG A 261 6.85 -25.19 -7.41
CA ARG A 261 6.87 -26.62 -7.68
C ARG A 261 6.69 -27.41 -6.39
N GLN A 262 5.64 -28.20 -6.34
CA GLN A 262 5.37 -29.17 -5.25
C GLN A 262 5.39 -30.60 -5.83
N GLY A 263 6.53 -31.29 -5.75
CA GLY A 263 6.73 -32.55 -6.43
C GLY A 263 6.66 -32.39 -7.96
N ASP A 264 5.69 -33.06 -8.59
CA ASP A 264 5.46 -32.97 -10.05
C ASP A 264 4.41 -31.89 -10.42
N GLU A 265 3.75 -31.27 -9.45
CA GLU A 265 2.76 -30.21 -9.65
C GLU A 265 3.46 -28.83 -9.67
N VAL A 266 3.01 -27.96 -10.59
CA VAL A 266 3.31 -26.53 -10.58
C VAL A 266 2.06 -25.79 -10.11
N VAL A 267 2.19 -25.06 -9.02
CA VAL A 267 1.10 -24.31 -8.39
C VAL A 267 1.27 -22.83 -8.71
N ASP A 268 0.28 -22.24 -9.34
CA ASP A 268 0.17 -20.79 -9.47
C ASP A 268 -0.12 -20.19 -8.09
N ALA A 269 0.75 -19.36 -7.60
CA ALA A 269 0.68 -18.81 -6.26
C ALA A 269 0.86 -17.30 -6.24
N VAL A 270 0.46 -16.71 -5.13
CA VAL A 270 0.76 -15.33 -4.74
C VAL A 270 1.47 -15.33 -3.41
N ALA A 271 2.59 -14.61 -3.33
CA ALA A 271 3.36 -14.42 -2.11
C ALA A 271 3.16 -13.00 -1.57
N GLN A 272 2.81 -12.89 -0.28
CA GLN A 272 2.63 -11.64 0.43
C GLN A 272 3.65 -11.49 1.54
N VAL A 273 4.51 -10.48 1.41
CA VAL A 273 5.44 -10.04 2.45
C VAL A 273 4.71 -9.18 3.47
N THR A 274 5.05 -9.32 4.74
CA THR A 274 4.41 -8.62 5.86
C THR A 274 5.41 -7.79 6.67
N LYS A 275 4.92 -6.79 7.41
CA LYS A 275 5.72 -6.04 8.40
C LYS A 275 6.31 -6.95 9.50
N MET A 276 5.68 -8.08 9.77
CA MET A 276 6.19 -9.10 10.71
C MET A 276 7.48 -9.80 10.22
N GLY A 277 7.92 -9.55 8.98
CA GLY A 277 9.07 -10.23 8.38
C GLY A 277 8.79 -11.67 7.97
N THR A 278 7.53 -12.01 7.72
CA THR A 278 7.08 -13.30 7.23
C THR A 278 6.54 -13.19 5.81
N VAL A 279 6.42 -14.33 5.14
CA VAL A 279 5.80 -14.43 3.81
C VAL A 279 4.67 -15.44 3.86
N PHE A 280 3.47 -14.99 3.55
CA PHE A 280 2.34 -15.88 3.32
C PHE A 280 2.26 -16.24 1.84
N VAL A 281 1.93 -17.48 1.54
CA VAL A 281 1.83 -17.97 0.16
C VAL A 281 0.51 -18.69 -0.04
N PHE A 282 -0.28 -18.20 -0.99
CA PHE A 282 -1.60 -18.73 -1.30
C PHE A 282 -1.69 -19.21 -2.74
N ARG A 283 -2.51 -20.22 -3.00
CA ARG A 283 -2.93 -20.57 -4.35
C ARG A 283 -3.66 -19.37 -4.95
N ARG A 284 -3.28 -19.00 -6.15
CA ARG A 284 -3.80 -17.78 -6.80
C ARG A 284 -5.29 -17.86 -7.09
N ASP A 285 -5.78 -19.05 -7.42
CA ASP A 285 -7.16 -19.31 -7.82
C ASP A 285 -8.15 -19.40 -6.65
N THR A 286 -7.73 -19.91 -5.49
CA THR A 286 -8.62 -20.21 -4.37
C THR A 286 -8.32 -19.48 -3.07
N GLY A 287 -7.14 -18.88 -2.96
CA GLY A 287 -6.64 -18.33 -1.70
C GLY A 287 -6.31 -19.41 -0.65
N GLU A 288 -6.30 -20.70 -1.01
CA GLU A 288 -5.84 -21.74 -0.10
C GLU A 288 -4.33 -21.60 0.17
N PRO A 289 -3.87 -21.77 1.43
CA PRO A 289 -2.47 -21.65 1.74
C PRO A 289 -1.66 -22.78 1.08
N VAL A 290 -0.56 -22.41 0.41
CA VAL A 290 0.37 -23.38 -0.19
C VAL A 290 1.20 -24.09 0.87
N PHE A 291 1.53 -23.40 1.95
CA PHE A 291 2.16 -23.94 3.15
C PHE A 291 1.21 -23.80 4.33
N PRO A 292 1.22 -24.73 5.30
CA PRO A 292 0.33 -24.63 6.46
C PRO A 292 0.49 -23.29 7.20
N ILE A 293 -0.63 -22.74 7.63
CA ILE A 293 -0.70 -21.57 8.50
C ILE A 293 -1.25 -22.07 9.84
N GLU A 294 -0.55 -21.74 10.93
CA GLU A 294 -0.91 -22.12 12.28
C GLU A 294 -1.45 -20.90 13.04
N GLU A 295 -2.49 -21.11 13.86
CA GLU A 295 -2.95 -20.11 14.81
C GLU A 295 -2.10 -20.18 16.07
N ILE A 296 -1.20 -19.21 16.26
CA ILE A 296 -0.33 -19.14 17.43
C ILE A 296 -0.96 -18.27 18.51
N SER A 297 -0.87 -18.69 19.78
CA SER A 297 -1.34 -17.89 20.92
C SER A 297 -0.44 -16.66 21.09
N VAL A 298 -1.05 -15.49 21.36
CA VAL A 298 -0.34 -14.23 21.51
C VAL A 298 -0.64 -13.54 22.85
N PRO A 299 0.26 -12.66 23.33
CA PRO A 299 0.08 -11.91 24.56
C PRO A 299 -1.19 -11.05 24.53
N GLN A 300 -1.84 -10.92 25.68
CA GLN A 300 -3.03 -10.08 25.83
C GLN A 300 -2.64 -8.70 26.36
N THR A 301 -3.33 -7.66 25.92
CA THR A 301 -3.18 -6.29 26.41
C THR A 301 -3.69 -6.15 27.85
N ASP A 302 -3.16 -5.15 28.57
CA ASP A 302 -3.67 -4.70 29.86
C ASP A 302 -4.36 -3.32 29.79
N LEU A 303 -4.56 -2.82 28.55
CA LEU A 303 -5.28 -1.56 28.35
C LEU A 303 -6.77 -1.74 28.63
N PRO A 304 -7.41 -0.81 29.36
CA PRO A 304 -8.86 -0.82 29.53
C PRO A 304 -9.59 -0.75 28.19
N GLU A 305 -10.69 -1.53 28.07
CA GLU A 305 -11.57 -1.54 26.91
C GLU A 305 -10.96 -2.12 25.62
N GLU A 306 -9.64 -2.37 25.58
CA GLU A 306 -8.96 -3.05 24.47
C GLU A 306 -9.00 -4.56 24.63
N ARG A 307 -9.01 -5.29 23.51
CA ARG A 307 -8.93 -6.76 23.47
C ARG A 307 -8.00 -7.18 22.34
N THR A 308 -6.88 -7.76 22.69
CA THR A 308 -6.03 -8.40 21.68
C THR A 308 -6.70 -9.68 21.20
N SER A 309 -6.57 -10.02 19.93
CA SER A 309 -6.96 -11.35 19.44
C SER A 309 -6.24 -12.44 20.26
N PRO A 310 -6.89 -13.53 20.61
CA PRO A 310 -6.22 -14.60 21.37
C PRO A 310 -5.14 -15.34 20.58
N THR A 311 -5.25 -15.33 19.26
CA THR A 311 -4.30 -15.97 18.33
C THR A 311 -4.03 -15.08 17.13
N GLN A 312 -2.93 -15.38 16.43
CA GLN A 312 -2.57 -14.77 15.17
C GLN A 312 -2.15 -15.86 14.16
N PRO A 313 -2.47 -15.70 12.86
CA PRO A 313 -2.04 -16.61 11.83
C PRO A 313 -0.52 -16.51 11.62
N TRP A 314 0.14 -17.67 11.58
CA TRP A 314 1.57 -17.77 11.41
C TRP A 314 1.95 -18.75 10.30
N PRO A 315 2.62 -18.32 9.23
CA PRO A 315 3.01 -19.22 8.15
C PRO A 315 4.16 -20.13 8.61
N THR A 316 4.04 -21.43 8.36
CA THR A 316 5.10 -22.38 8.72
C THR A 316 6.26 -22.37 7.74
N LYS A 317 6.08 -21.83 6.53
CA LYS A 317 7.06 -21.65 5.48
C LYS A 317 6.70 -20.48 4.56
N PRO A 318 7.72 -19.81 3.95
CA PRO A 318 9.15 -19.93 4.27
C PRO A 318 9.46 -19.45 5.70
N GLU A 319 10.68 -19.69 6.16
CA GLU A 319 11.15 -19.13 7.43
C GLU A 319 11.11 -17.60 7.37
N PRO A 320 10.85 -16.91 8.50
CA PRO A 320 10.91 -15.45 8.55
C PRO A 320 12.25 -14.92 8.05
N PHE A 321 12.22 -13.85 7.27
CA PHE A 321 13.41 -13.24 6.69
C PHE A 321 14.00 -12.10 7.54
N SER A 322 13.28 -11.68 8.58
CA SER A 322 13.78 -10.71 9.58
C SER A 322 13.88 -11.33 10.97
N GLY A 323 14.62 -10.68 11.86
CA GLY A 323 14.67 -11.06 13.27
C GLY A 323 13.27 -11.07 13.89
N GLN A 324 12.99 -12.10 14.69
CA GLN A 324 11.68 -12.28 15.34
C GLN A 324 11.71 -12.00 16.83
N VAL A 325 12.90 -11.90 17.39
CA VAL A 325 13.12 -11.71 18.84
C VAL A 325 14.25 -10.71 19.03
N ILE A 326 14.08 -9.80 19.97
CA ILE A 326 15.13 -8.94 20.49
C ILE A 326 15.44 -9.32 21.94
N THR A 327 16.71 -9.36 22.29
CA THR A 327 17.23 -9.72 23.63
C THR A 327 18.10 -8.61 24.21
N GLU A 328 18.52 -8.74 25.48
CA GLU A 328 19.47 -7.80 26.08
C GLU A 328 20.80 -7.74 25.32
N ASP A 329 21.19 -8.80 24.64
CA ASP A 329 22.44 -8.84 23.86
C ASP A 329 22.36 -8.00 22.58
N ASP A 330 21.16 -7.78 22.06
CA ASP A 330 20.89 -6.96 20.87
C ASP A 330 20.85 -5.46 21.20
N VAL A 331 20.75 -5.09 22.48
CA VAL A 331 20.73 -3.69 22.90
C VAL A 331 22.07 -3.04 22.64
N TRP A 332 22.07 -2.10 21.68
CA TRP A 332 23.26 -1.42 21.21
C TRP A 332 23.42 -0.03 21.82
N GLY A 333 24.66 0.49 21.82
CA GLY A 333 24.98 1.87 22.15
C GLY A 333 26.37 2.21 21.64
N LEU A 334 26.57 3.47 21.20
CA LEU A 334 27.85 3.95 20.68
C LEU A 334 28.96 3.87 21.75
N THR A 335 28.58 4.10 23.00
CA THR A 335 29.42 3.98 24.20
C THR A 335 28.74 3.08 25.22
N PHE A 336 29.47 2.64 26.25
CA PHE A 336 28.87 1.86 27.33
C PHE A 336 27.82 2.66 28.14
N TRP A 337 27.91 4.00 28.18
CA TRP A 337 26.90 4.85 28.83
C TRP A 337 25.61 4.88 28.00
N ASP A 338 25.73 5.03 26.69
CA ASP A 338 24.55 5.01 25.79
C ASP A 338 23.88 3.64 25.85
N ARG A 339 24.70 2.54 25.78
CA ARG A 339 24.18 1.18 25.93
C ARG A 339 23.48 0.98 27.28
N GLY A 340 24.03 1.59 28.37
CA GLY A 340 23.41 1.57 29.68
C GLY A 340 22.01 2.19 29.69
N LYS A 341 21.85 3.36 29.08
CA LYS A 341 20.54 4.03 28.93
C LYS A 341 19.56 3.23 28.08
N CYS A 342 19.99 2.75 26.91
CA CYS A 342 19.16 1.89 26.05
C CYS A 342 18.73 0.61 26.79
N MET A 343 19.61 0.04 27.62
CA MET A 343 19.28 -1.12 28.45
C MET A 343 18.24 -0.80 29.53
N GLU A 344 18.31 0.38 30.15
CA GLU A 344 17.31 0.83 31.12
C GLU A 344 15.95 0.99 30.45
N GLU A 345 15.90 1.61 29.26
CA GLU A 345 14.68 1.77 28.47
C GLU A 345 14.12 0.40 28.05
N TYR A 346 14.96 -0.51 27.53
CA TYR A 346 14.57 -1.86 27.18
C TYR A 346 13.92 -2.60 28.35
N LYS A 347 14.51 -2.54 29.53
CA LYS A 347 13.98 -3.19 30.75
C LYS A 347 12.76 -2.50 31.34
N GLY A 348 12.53 -1.24 30.97
CA GLY A 348 11.36 -0.46 31.39
C GLY A 348 10.11 -0.75 30.58
N LEU A 349 10.25 -1.35 29.38
CA LEU A 349 9.16 -1.63 28.47
C LEU A 349 8.72 -3.11 28.57
N ARG A 350 7.45 -3.36 28.24
CA ARG A 350 6.95 -4.70 28.07
C ARG A 350 7.41 -5.27 26.73
N TYR A 351 7.94 -6.47 26.73
CA TYR A 351 8.28 -7.22 25.53
C TYR A 351 7.98 -8.72 25.69
N ASP A 352 7.05 -9.23 24.93
CA ASP A 352 6.60 -10.63 24.97
C ASP A 352 6.72 -11.29 23.57
N GLY A 353 7.58 -10.76 22.70
CA GLY A 353 7.76 -11.21 21.32
C GLY A 353 7.10 -10.29 20.29
N ILE A 354 7.01 -10.76 19.05
CA ILE A 354 6.59 -9.96 17.89
C ILE A 354 5.16 -9.39 18.01
N PHE A 355 4.26 -10.09 18.70
CA PHE A 355 2.89 -9.65 18.97
C PHE A 355 2.72 -9.05 20.37
N THR A 356 3.73 -8.33 20.87
CA THR A 356 3.59 -7.57 22.11
C THR A 356 2.60 -6.43 21.92
N PRO A 357 1.41 -6.48 22.56
CA PRO A 357 0.40 -5.45 22.35
C PRO A 357 0.74 -4.16 23.11
N PRO A 358 0.12 -3.04 22.77
CA PRO A 358 0.15 -1.84 23.58
C PRO A 358 -0.22 -2.13 25.03
N SER A 359 0.51 -1.52 25.99
CA SER A 359 0.34 -1.75 27.42
C SER A 359 0.49 -0.47 28.24
N ILE A 360 -0.04 -0.47 29.48
CA ILE A 360 0.08 0.66 30.41
C ILE A 360 1.55 0.95 30.74
N GLN A 361 2.39 -0.07 30.82
CA GLN A 361 3.83 0.07 31.06
C GLN A 361 4.56 0.72 29.87
N GLY A 362 3.98 0.71 28.68
CA GLY A 362 4.64 0.95 27.41
C GLY A 362 5.18 -0.36 26.82
N SER A 363 5.16 -0.49 25.50
CA SER A 363 5.53 -1.72 24.80
C SER A 363 6.69 -1.47 23.86
N LEU A 364 7.60 -2.44 23.77
CA LEU A 364 8.63 -2.48 22.75
C LEU A 364 8.05 -3.18 21.51
N VAL A 365 8.06 -2.52 20.38
CA VAL A 365 7.65 -3.06 19.08
C VAL A 365 8.88 -3.51 18.32
N TYR A 366 8.93 -4.80 17.96
CA TYR A 366 10.00 -5.39 17.16
C TYR A 366 9.40 -6.30 16.07
N PRO A 367 9.85 -6.21 14.81
CA PRO A 367 11.01 -5.44 14.32
C PRO A 367 10.84 -3.92 14.31
N SER A 368 9.68 -3.37 14.17
CA SER A 368 9.24 -1.98 14.38
C SER A 368 7.88 -1.76 13.69
N THR A 369 7.25 -0.61 13.88
CA THR A 369 6.04 -0.22 13.11
C THR A 369 6.34 -0.04 11.60
N GLY A 370 7.59 0.27 11.22
CA GLY A 370 8.05 0.22 9.83
C GLY A 370 8.20 -1.19 9.28
N GLY A 371 8.32 -2.19 10.18
CA GLY A 371 8.31 -3.61 9.85
C GLY A 371 9.66 -4.19 9.45
N GLY A 372 9.71 -5.53 9.38
CA GLY A 372 10.82 -6.32 8.86
C GLY A 372 10.86 -6.39 7.34
N GLY A 373 9.72 -6.19 6.69
CA GLY A 373 9.58 -5.98 5.25
C GLY A 373 8.67 -4.79 5.01
N ASN A 374 9.12 -3.84 4.20
CA ASN A 374 8.38 -2.66 3.82
C ASN A 374 8.78 -2.24 2.40
N TRP A 375 7.98 -1.38 1.82
CA TRP A 375 8.26 -0.78 0.53
C TRP A 375 9.17 0.45 0.68
#